data_aa0f9aad3a023b8c3399f16bb6e06091
#
_entry.id   aa0f9aad3a023b8c3399f16bb6e06091
#
_cell.length_a   1.000
_cell.length_b   1.000
_cell.length_c   1.000
_cell.angle_alpha   90.00
_cell.angle_beta   90.00
_cell.angle_gamma   90.00
#
_symmetry.space_group_name_H-M   'P 1'
#
loop_
_entity.id
_entity.type
_entity.pdbx_description
1 polymer ?
#
loop_
_entity_poly.entity_id
_entity_poly.type
_entity_poly.pdbx_seq_one_letter_code
_entity_poly.pdbx_strand_id
1 'polypeptide(L)'
;DLPLKEQIDVLKGMSAGEIEAAYHKPGPLGGHNWHPMSFSPDTGYVYIPALDMPFGYGNEPGFVYEEGRWNLANDWRLGMPTGEKSVDSKVDGLLRGFISAWDPVEQREIWRIQHAGTWNGGMLSTAGNLIFQGNSAGYFVAYRADTGEELWSAETQTGAIAPPVTYQVNGEQYITIVAGWGGAFALTAGAAEDYKLKPRGRILTYKIGGDVELPPVMDQDPIVPDLPELTAGEQEVAHGKFMYHKYCGVCHGPGVRSGGVIPDLRY
;
A
#
# COMPACT_ATOMS: atom_id res chain seq x y z
N ASP A 1 0.07 -19.31 4.07
CA ASP A 1 0.29 -18.35 5.18
C ASP A 1 1.30 -18.94 6.14
N LEU A 2 2.38 -18.22 6.44
CA LEU A 2 3.34 -18.64 7.46
C LEU A 2 2.66 -18.59 8.84
N PRO A 3 2.92 -19.58 9.71
CA PRO A 3 2.49 -19.53 11.11
C PRO A 3 2.95 -18.24 11.79
N LEU A 4 2.18 -17.70 12.73
CA LEU A 4 2.50 -16.44 13.43
C LEU A 4 3.92 -16.42 14.02
N LYS A 5 4.37 -17.58 14.56
CA LYS A 5 5.73 -17.71 15.09
C LYS A 5 6.81 -17.47 14.02
N GLU A 6 6.63 -18.03 12.82
CA GLU A 6 7.56 -17.83 11.71
C GLU A 6 7.54 -16.39 11.18
N GLN A 7 6.36 -15.75 11.17
CA GLN A 7 6.23 -14.32 10.87
C GLN A 7 7.02 -13.47 11.86
N ILE A 8 6.91 -13.77 13.15
CA ILE A 8 7.66 -13.09 14.22
C ILE A 8 9.17 -13.32 14.04
N ASP A 9 9.60 -14.53 13.70
CA ASP A 9 11.02 -14.83 13.52
C ASP A 9 11.63 -14.09 12.31
N VAL A 10 10.85 -13.91 11.23
CA VAL A 10 11.23 -13.07 10.07
C VAL A 10 11.42 -11.61 10.52
N LEU A 11 10.46 -11.07 11.28
CA LEU A 11 10.50 -9.68 11.75
C LEU A 11 11.62 -9.43 12.77
N LYS A 12 11.93 -10.41 13.61
CA LYS A 12 13.09 -10.36 14.53
C LYS A 12 14.44 -10.33 13.80
N GLY A 13 14.51 -10.97 12.62
CA GLY A 13 15.70 -10.90 11.77
C GLY A 13 15.96 -9.50 11.20
N MET A 14 14.95 -8.61 11.19
CA MET A 14 15.08 -7.20 10.79
C MET A 14 15.69 -6.33 11.90
N SER A 15 15.48 -6.69 13.17
CA SER A 15 16.10 -5.99 14.28
C SER A 15 17.53 -6.50 14.43
N ALA A 16 18.53 -5.67 14.10
CA ALA A 16 19.92 -5.99 14.34
C ALA A 16 20.21 -6.13 15.84
N GLY A 17 19.93 -7.31 16.39
CA GLY A 17 20.48 -7.89 17.63
C GLY A 17 20.31 -7.18 18.98
N GLU A 18 20.00 -5.88 19.03
CA GLU A 18 20.05 -5.09 20.28
C GLU A 18 18.71 -4.45 20.69
N ILE A 19 17.65 -4.57 19.89
CA ILE A 19 16.38 -3.93 20.17
C ILE A 19 15.36 -4.96 20.60
N GLU A 20 14.89 -4.86 21.82
CA GLU A 20 13.75 -5.63 22.28
C GLU A 20 12.49 -5.09 21.58
N ALA A 21 12.03 -5.79 20.55
CA ALA A 21 10.86 -5.42 19.78
C ALA A 21 9.67 -6.33 20.09
N ALA A 22 8.50 -5.72 20.27
CA ALA A 22 7.22 -6.42 20.33
C ALA A 22 6.56 -6.33 18.94
N TYR A 23 6.19 -7.48 18.38
CA TYR A 23 5.53 -7.55 17.07
C TYR A 23 4.04 -7.74 17.24
N HIS A 24 3.26 -6.87 16.59
CA HIS A 24 1.82 -6.86 16.65
C HIS A 24 1.20 -6.92 15.26
N LYS A 25 0.02 -7.50 15.19
CA LYS A 25 -0.85 -7.58 14.03
C LYS A 25 -2.30 -7.31 14.49
N PRO A 26 -3.00 -6.35 13.91
CA PRO A 26 -2.56 -5.45 12.84
C PRO A 26 -1.50 -4.43 13.30
N GLY A 27 -0.73 -3.90 12.34
CA GLY A 27 0.19 -2.79 12.56
C GLY A 27 -0.50 -1.43 12.71
N PRO A 28 0.24 -0.30 12.72
CA PRO A 28 -0.30 1.04 13.01
C PRO A 28 -1.29 1.54 11.94
N LEU A 29 -1.33 0.94 10.76
CA LEU A 29 -2.31 1.27 9.73
C LEU A 29 -3.64 0.55 9.92
N GLY A 30 -3.75 -0.33 10.95
CA GLY A 30 -4.96 -1.08 11.26
C GLY A 30 -5.18 -2.30 10.37
N GLY A 31 -6.28 -3.01 10.62
CA GLY A 31 -6.79 -4.08 9.74
C GLY A 31 -7.69 -3.55 8.62
N HIS A 32 -8.11 -2.30 8.73
CA HIS A 32 -8.86 -1.50 7.76
C HIS A 32 -8.49 -0.03 8.00
N ASN A 33 -8.50 0.77 6.94
CA ASN A 33 -8.15 2.19 7.03
C ASN A 33 -9.22 3.06 6.32
N TRP A 34 -8.85 4.22 5.77
CA TRP A 34 -9.76 5.21 5.18
C TRP A 34 -10.51 4.74 3.92
N HIS A 35 -10.10 3.65 3.28
CA HIS A 35 -10.73 3.13 2.07
C HIS A 35 -12.18 2.73 2.36
N PRO A 36 -13.19 3.28 1.68
CA PRO A 36 -14.58 2.99 2.02
C PRO A 36 -14.93 1.53 1.77
N MET A 37 -15.71 0.99 2.70
CA MET A 37 -16.44 -0.26 2.54
C MET A 37 -17.68 -0.02 1.68
N SER A 38 -18.28 -1.08 1.14
CA SER A 38 -19.59 -1.01 0.53
C SER A 38 -20.51 -2.09 1.09
N PHE A 39 -21.83 -1.85 1.04
CA PHE A 39 -22.85 -2.79 1.45
C PHE A 39 -23.77 -3.10 0.27
N SER A 40 -24.10 -4.36 0.06
CA SER A 40 -25.11 -4.77 -0.90
C SER A 40 -26.36 -5.28 -0.16
N PRO A 41 -27.52 -4.62 -0.34
CA PRO A 41 -28.76 -5.10 0.26
C PRO A 41 -29.23 -6.44 -0.31
N ASP A 42 -28.83 -6.79 -1.54
CA ASP A 42 -29.23 -8.01 -2.20
C ASP A 42 -28.51 -9.24 -1.63
N THR A 43 -27.23 -9.12 -1.26
CA THR A 43 -26.48 -10.19 -0.60
C THR A 43 -26.54 -10.10 0.92
N GLY A 44 -26.82 -8.93 1.49
CA GLY A 44 -26.72 -8.66 2.91
C GLY A 44 -25.26 -8.52 3.42
N TYR A 45 -24.28 -8.47 2.53
CA TYR A 45 -22.86 -8.48 2.90
C TYR A 45 -22.25 -7.08 2.87
N VAL A 46 -21.28 -6.87 3.77
CA VAL A 46 -20.36 -5.72 3.77
C VAL A 46 -19.04 -6.16 3.15
N TYR A 47 -18.58 -5.43 2.14
CA TYR A 47 -17.29 -5.67 1.48
C TYR A 47 -16.25 -4.73 2.04
N ILE A 48 -15.23 -5.30 2.66
CA ILE A 48 -14.24 -4.59 3.45
C ILE A 48 -12.87 -4.71 2.79
N PRO A 49 -12.28 -3.60 2.30
CA PRO A 49 -10.87 -3.58 1.93
C PRO A 49 -10.02 -3.63 3.19
N ALA A 50 -9.30 -4.71 3.39
CA ALA A 50 -8.59 -4.98 4.63
C ALA A 50 -7.09 -5.13 4.42
N LEU A 51 -6.34 -4.91 5.50
CA LEU A 51 -4.89 -4.95 5.56
C LEU A 51 -4.44 -6.08 6.48
N ASP A 52 -3.42 -6.77 6.06
CA ASP A 52 -2.73 -7.78 6.85
C ASP A 52 -1.24 -7.41 6.93
N MET A 53 -0.93 -6.53 7.87
CA MET A 53 0.41 -5.95 8.06
C MET A 53 0.85 -6.11 9.50
N PRO A 54 1.86 -6.94 9.78
CA PRO A 54 2.55 -6.92 11.06
C PRO A 54 3.44 -5.68 11.18
N PHE A 55 3.69 -5.24 12.40
CA PHE A 55 4.61 -4.14 12.68
C PHE A 55 5.42 -4.39 13.95
N GLY A 56 6.69 -3.98 13.93
CA GLY A 56 7.59 -4.04 15.08
C GLY A 56 7.53 -2.75 15.90
N TYR A 57 7.27 -2.89 17.19
CA TYR A 57 7.32 -1.78 18.14
C TYR A 57 8.49 -2.00 19.08
N GLY A 58 9.33 -1.01 19.22
CA GLY A 58 10.46 -1.02 20.15
C GLY A 58 10.86 0.40 20.55
N ASN A 59 11.41 0.54 21.72
CA ASN A 59 11.83 1.85 22.21
C ASN A 59 12.99 2.39 21.36
N GLU A 60 12.90 3.65 20.95
CA GLU A 60 14.00 4.37 20.33
C GLU A 60 15.10 4.60 21.37
N PRO A 61 16.32 4.03 21.17
CA PRO A 61 17.42 4.24 22.10
C PRO A 61 17.78 5.72 22.25
N GLY A 62 17.86 6.20 23.49
CA GLY A 62 18.20 7.59 23.76
C GLY A 62 17.13 8.60 23.33
N PHE A 63 15.87 8.19 23.21
CA PHE A 63 14.77 9.10 22.90
C PHE A 63 14.74 10.28 23.87
N VAL A 64 14.70 11.49 23.30
CA VAL A 64 14.46 12.74 24.01
C VAL A 64 13.38 13.50 23.25
N TYR A 65 12.39 14.00 23.97
CA TYR A 65 11.34 14.82 23.36
C TYR A 65 11.95 16.08 22.71
N GLU A 66 11.56 16.37 21.48
CA GLU A 66 11.93 17.57 20.74
C GLU A 66 10.66 18.29 20.28
N GLU A 67 10.48 19.54 20.70
CA GLU A 67 9.32 20.35 20.27
C GLU A 67 9.30 20.53 18.75
N GLY A 68 8.09 20.42 18.14
CA GLY A 68 7.91 20.54 16.67
C GLY A 68 8.39 19.33 15.88
N ARG A 69 8.73 18.23 16.52
CA ARG A 69 9.11 16.96 15.91
C ARG A 69 8.05 15.87 16.08
N TRP A 70 8.14 14.84 15.29
CA TRP A 70 7.37 13.61 15.47
C TRP A 70 7.99 12.81 16.62
N ASN A 71 7.35 12.87 17.78
CA ASN A 71 7.84 12.26 19.01
C ASN A 71 7.08 10.95 19.28
N LEU A 72 7.42 9.89 18.58
CA LEU A 72 6.76 8.58 18.68
C LEU A 72 7.47 7.63 19.65
N ALA A 73 8.73 7.92 20.01
CA ALA A 73 9.57 7.07 20.83
C ALA A 73 9.70 5.61 20.32
N ASN A 74 9.26 5.35 19.10
CA ASN A 74 9.38 4.05 18.44
C ASN A 74 10.59 4.05 17.52
N ASP A 75 11.36 2.99 17.57
CA ASP A 75 12.49 2.81 16.66
C ASP A 75 12.01 2.47 15.24
N TRP A 76 12.00 3.45 14.37
CA TRP A 76 11.54 3.31 12.98
C TRP A 76 12.40 2.35 12.13
N ARG A 77 13.61 2.01 12.58
CA ARG A 77 14.43 1.00 11.92
C ARG A 77 13.73 -0.37 11.87
N LEU A 78 12.84 -0.63 12.82
CA LEU A 78 12.04 -1.86 12.88
C LEU A 78 11.01 -2.01 11.75
N GLY A 79 10.68 -0.92 11.08
CA GLY A 79 9.74 -0.89 9.94
C GLY A 79 10.41 -0.58 8.60
N MET A 80 11.75 -0.43 8.57
CA MET A 80 12.49 -0.10 7.35
C MET A 80 13.16 -1.32 6.73
N PRO A 81 13.32 -1.36 5.39
CA PRO A 81 14.10 -2.39 4.74
C PRO A 81 15.50 -2.47 5.32
N THR A 82 15.97 -3.68 5.54
CA THR A 82 17.32 -3.93 6.09
C THR A 82 18.41 -3.68 5.06
N GLY A 83 18.05 -3.70 3.76
CA GLY A 83 18.98 -3.73 2.62
C GLY A 83 19.49 -5.14 2.32
N GLU A 84 19.11 -6.14 3.12
CA GLU A 84 19.37 -7.53 2.85
C GLU A 84 18.17 -8.15 2.09
N LYS A 85 18.34 -8.38 0.80
CA LYS A 85 17.26 -8.84 -0.10
C LYS A 85 16.52 -10.09 0.41
N SER A 86 17.24 -11.02 1.05
CA SER A 86 16.64 -12.25 1.55
C SER A 86 15.69 -12.01 2.73
N VAL A 87 15.95 -11.00 3.54
CA VAL A 87 15.11 -10.58 4.67
C VAL A 87 13.95 -9.74 4.15
N ASP A 88 14.26 -8.73 3.35
CA ASP A 88 13.26 -7.78 2.82
C ASP A 88 12.19 -8.50 2.00
N SER A 89 12.57 -9.45 1.12
CA SER A 89 11.60 -10.26 0.37
C SER A 89 10.69 -11.14 1.24
N LYS A 90 11.18 -11.61 2.39
CA LYS A 90 10.34 -12.36 3.33
C LYS A 90 9.33 -11.44 4.02
N VAL A 91 9.75 -10.23 4.36
CA VAL A 91 8.86 -9.22 4.95
C VAL A 91 7.80 -8.79 3.96
N ASP A 92 8.16 -8.52 2.71
CA ASP A 92 7.22 -8.19 1.64
C ASP A 92 6.17 -9.29 1.48
N GLY A 93 6.56 -10.56 1.60
CA GLY A 93 5.65 -11.69 1.60
C GLY A 93 4.66 -11.73 2.77
N LEU A 94 4.88 -10.96 3.85
CA LEU A 94 3.97 -10.81 4.99
C LEU A 94 3.02 -9.62 4.83
N LEU A 95 3.34 -8.68 3.94
CA LEU A 95 2.58 -7.46 3.72
C LEU A 95 1.49 -7.74 2.69
N ARG A 96 0.25 -7.91 3.13
CA ARG A 96 -0.87 -8.29 2.27
C ARG A 96 -2.09 -7.43 2.49
N GLY A 97 -2.93 -7.34 1.46
CA GLY A 97 -4.27 -6.81 1.52
C GLY A 97 -5.28 -7.84 1.04
N PHE A 98 -6.53 -7.66 1.34
CA PHE A 98 -7.60 -8.53 0.88
C PHE A 98 -8.95 -7.81 0.85
N ILE A 99 -9.90 -8.36 0.09
CA ILE A 99 -11.31 -8.06 0.23
C ILE A 99 -11.90 -9.12 1.15
N SER A 100 -12.64 -8.70 2.19
CA SER A 100 -13.48 -9.59 3.00
C SER A 100 -14.93 -9.29 2.72
N ALA A 101 -15.70 -10.27 2.27
CA ALA A 101 -17.14 -10.21 2.29
C ALA A 101 -17.61 -10.70 3.66
N TRP A 102 -18.19 -9.82 4.43
CA TRP A 102 -18.60 -10.05 5.80
C TRP A 102 -20.11 -10.05 5.93
N ASP A 103 -20.66 -11.10 6.53
CA ASP A 103 -22.05 -11.15 6.94
C ASP A 103 -22.18 -10.51 8.34
N PRO A 104 -22.78 -9.31 8.46
CA PRO A 104 -22.89 -8.62 9.73
C PRO A 104 -23.92 -9.25 10.68
N VAL A 105 -24.87 -10.05 10.17
CA VAL A 105 -25.89 -10.74 10.98
C VAL A 105 -25.32 -11.99 11.58
N GLU A 106 -24.70 -12.84 10.76
CA GLU A 106 -24.06 -14.08 11.20
C GLU A 106 -22.67 -13.85 11.81
N GLN A 107 -22.13 -12.63 11.72
CA GLN A 107 -20.83 -12.22 12.24
C GLN A 107 -19.67 -13.11 11.77
N ARG A 108 -19.66 -13.42 10.47
CA ARG A 108 -18.66 -14.29 9.85
C ARG A 108 -18.25 -13.82 8.46
N GLU A 109 -17.04 -14.18 8.08
CA GLU A 109 -16.56 -14.01 6.71
C GLU A 109 -17.21 -15.06 5.80
N ILE A 110 -17.71 -14.63 4.66
CA ILE A 110 -18.34 -15.49 3.65
C ILE A 110 -17.31 -15.95 2.63
N TRP A 111 -16.55 -14.98 2.10
CA TRP A 111 -15.45 -15.23 1.18
C TRP A 111 -14.37 -14.16 1.32
N ARG A 112 -13.18 -14.47 0.81
CA ARG A 112 -12.02 -13.58 0.82
C ARG A 112 -11.29 -13.63 -0.51
N ILE A 113 -10.83 -12.45 -0.98
CA ILE A 113 -9.92 -12.33 -2.12
C ILE A 113 -8.63 -11.74 -1.62
N GLN A 114 -7.54 -12.49 -1.74
CA GLN A 114 -6.20 -12.05 -1.34
C GLN A 114 -5.56 -11.21 -2.45
N HIS A 115 -4.99 -10.07 -2.09
CA HIS A 115 -4.17 -9.24 -2.96
C HIS A 115 -2.68 -9.41 -2.66
N ALA A 116 -1.84 -9.21 -3.69
CA ALA A 116 -0.39 -9.24 -3.52
C ALA A 116 0.14 -8.05 -2.71
N GLY A 117 -0.50 -6.87 -2.84
CA GLY A 117 -0.13 -5.67 -2.11
C GLY A 117 -1.05 -5.37 -0.94
N THR A 118 -0.56 -4.62 0.03
CA THR A 118 -1.30 -4.26 1.24
C THR A 118 -2.37 -3.21 0.98
N TRP A 119 -2.07 -2.22 0.16
CA TRP A 119 -2.86 -1.01 0.02
C TRP A 119 -3.70 -1.07 -1.26
N ASN A 120 -4.98 -1.41 -1.13
CA ASN A 120 -5.91 -1.52 -2.25
C ASN A 120 -7.03 -0.48 -2.13
N GLY A 121 -7.75 -0.24 -3.21
CA GLY A 121 -8.76 0.80 -3.30
C GLY A 121 -10.01 0.54 -2.45
N GLY A 122 -10.85 1.57 -2.33
CA GLY A 122 -12.18 1.44 -1.74
C GLY A 122 -13.12 0.62 -2.60
N MET A 123 -14.25 0.21 -2.00
CA MET A 123 -15.24 -0.67 -2.62
C MET A 123 -16.42 0.12 -3.18
N LEU A 124 -16.99 -0.39 -4.26
CA LEU A 124 -18.29 0.00 -4.79
C LEU A 124 -19.13 -1.26 -5.01
N SER A 125 -20.37 -1.30 -4.51
CA SER A 125 -21.36 -2.32 -4.83
C SER A 125 -22.47 -1.76 -5.73
N THR A 126 -23.03 -2.61 -6.59
CA THR A 126 -24.14 -2.28 -7.48
C THR A 126 -25.27 -3.28 -7.38
N ALA A 127 -26.48 -2.89 -7.77
CA ALA A 127 -27.67 -3.76 -7.79
C ALA A 127 -27.55 -4.91 -8.80
N GLY A 128 -26.55 -4.90 -9.69
CA GLY A 128 -26.28 -5.98 -10.64
C GLY A 128 -25.49 -7.16 -10.06
N ASN A 129 -25.44 -7.34 -8.75
CA ASN A 129 -24.61 -8.34 -8.05
C ASN A 129 -23.12 -8.20 -8.36
N LEU A 130 -22.63 -6.96 -8.52
CA LEU A 130 -21.23 -6.67 -8.78
C LEU A 130 -20.64 -5.81 -7.66
N ILE A 131 -19.38 -6.06 -7.37
CA ILE A 131 -18.53 -5.17 -6.60
C ILE A 131 -17.30 -4.77 -7.42
N PHE A 132 -16.79 -3.58 -7.20
CA PHE A 132 -15.66 -3.03 -7.92
C PHE A 132 -14.60 -2.54 -6.95
N GLN A 133 -13.34 -2.81 -7.31
CA GLN A 133 -12.18 -2.30 -6.57
C GLN A 133 -11.02 -2.02 -7.53
N GLY A 134 -10.31 -0.92 -7.29
CA GLY A 134 -8.96 -0.73 -7.81
C GLY A 134 -7.94 -1.38 -6.88
N ASN A 135 -6.79 -1.79 -7.39
CA ASN A 135 -5.74 -2.39 -6.56
C ASN A 135 -4.37 -1.77 -6.78
N SER A 136 -3.45 -2.09 -5.89
CA SER A 136 -2.07 -1.62 -5.94
C SER A 136 -1.27 -2.18 -7.13
N ALA A 137 -1.69 -3.31 -7.67
CA ALA A 137 -1.06 -3.92 -8.86
C ALA A 137 -1.41 -3.21 -10.17
N GLY A 138 -2.28 -2.18 -10.13
CA GLY A 138 -2.65 -1.38 -11.29
C GLY A 138 -3.77 -1.97 -12.11
N TYR A 139 -4.72 -2.62 -11.45
CA TYR A 139 -5.93 -3.13 -12.08
C TYR A 139 -7.17 -2.54 -11.43
N PHE A 140 -8.18 -2.32 -12.24
CA PHE A 140 -9.56 -2.08 -11.82
C PHE A 140 -10.38 -3.31 -12.12
N VAL A 141 -11.01 -3.88 -11.11
CA VAL A 141 -11.58 -5.24 -11.19
C VAL A 141 -13.04 -5.23 -10.77
N ALA A 142 -13.86 -5.98 -11.50
CA ALA A 142 -15.24 -6.31 -11.14
C ALA A 142 -15.30 -7.76 -10.65
N TYR A 143 -15.89 -7.96 -9.49
CA TYR A 143 -16.14 -9.26 -8.91
C TYR A 143 -17.65 -9.50 -8.74
N ARG A 144 -18.05 -10.75 -8.76
CA ARG A 144 -19.39 -11.16 -8.36
C ARG A 144 -19.55 -10.96 -6.85
N ALA A 145 -20.58 -10.25 -6.45
CA ALA A 145 -20.75 -9.84 -5.05
C ALA A 145 -21.01 -11.00 -4.08
N ASP A 146 -21.74 -12.04 -4.53
CA ASP A 146 -22.10 -13.19 -3.70
C ASP A 146 -20.97 -14.22 -3.53
N THR A 147 -20.03 -14.32 -4.48
CA THR A 147 -18.98 -15.35 -4.50
C THR A 147 -17.56 -14.86 -4.49
N GLY A 148 -17.31 -13.60 -4.86
CA GLY A 148 -15.97 -13.06 -5.06
C GLY A 148 -15.29 -13.48 -6.37
N GLU A 149 -16.02 -14.15 -7.28
CA GLU A 149 -15.51 -14.53 -8.60
C GLU A 149 -15.12 -13.28 -9.40
N GLU A 150 -13.91 -13.26 -9.94
CA GLU A 150 -13.47 -12.19 -10.87
C GLU A 150 -14.21 -12.35 -12.21
N LEU A 151 -14.93 -11.31 -12.62
CA LEU A 151 -15.72 -11.30 -13.85
C LEU A 151 -15.09 -10.46 -14.94
N TRP A 152 -14.36 -9.43 -14.57
CA TRP A 152 -13.72 -8.50 -15.49
C TRP A 152 -12.59 -7.75 -14.81
N SER A 153 -11.55 -7.43 -15.55
CA SER A 153 -10.47 -6.55 -15.11
C SER A 153 -9.92 -5.69 -16.25
N ALA A 154 -9.42 -4.52 -15.90
CA ALA A 154 -8.74 -3.61 -16.80
C ALA A 154 -7.49 -3.03 -16.17
N GLU A 155 -6.41 -2.92 -16.95
CA GLU A 155 -5.21 -2.23 -16.51
C GLU A 155 -5.47 -0.73 -16.34
N THR A 156 -4.92 -0.15 -15.27
CA THR A 156 -4.98 1.28 -14.99
C THR A 156 -3.65 1.99 -15.23
N GLN A 157 -2.60 1.24 -15.57
CA GLN A 157 -1.21 1.69 -15.81
C GLN A 157 -0.57 2.39 -14.60
N THR A 158 -1.22 2.36 -13.44
CA THR A 158 -0.75 2.89 -12.14
C THR A 158 -1.60 2.25 -11.05
N GLY A 159 -1.20 2.35 -9.79
CA GLY A 159 -2.07 1.87 -8.69
C GLY A 159 -3.41 2.62 -8.67
N ALA A 160 -4.48 1.92 -8.36
CA ALA A 160 -5.82 2.48 -8.29
C ALA A 160 -6.35 2.35 -6.85
N ILE A 161 -6.14 3.38 -6.04
CA ILE A 161 -6.39 3.35 -4.60
C ILE A 161 -7.67 4.09 -4.21
N ALA A 162 -8.13 5.03 -5.03
CA ALA A 162 -9.38 5.73 -4.78
C ALA A 162 -10.60 4.79 -4.92
N PRO A 163 -11.70 5.04 -4.20
CA PRO A 163 -12.95 4.33 -4.43
C PRO A 163 -13.55 4.67 -5.79
N PRO A 164 -14.12 3.70 -6.50
CA PRO A 164 -14.86 3.98 -7.72
C PRO A 164 -16.25 4.58 -7.41
N VAL A 165 -16.81 5.28 -8.39
CA VAL A 165 -18.17 5.81 -8.34
C VAL A 165 -18.97 5.34 -9.55
N THR A 166 -20.28 5.18 -9.39
CA THR A 166 -21.18 4.87 -10.51
C THR A 166 -22.24 5.95 -10.66
N TYR A 167 -22.61 6.22 -11.89
CA TYR A 167 -23.64 7.19 -12.25
C TYR A 167 -24.28 6.87 -13.60
N GLN A 168 -25.38 7.52 -13.93
CA GLN A 168 -26.05 7.38 -15.22
C GLN A 168 -26.07 8.72 -15.97
N VAL A 169 -25.85 8.63 -17.29
CA VAL A 169 -26.03 9.75 -18.22
C VAL A 169 -26.86 9.25 -19.39
N ASN A 170 -28.00 9.90 -19.67
CA ASN A 170 -28.91 9.52 -20.76
C ASN A 170 -29.36 8.04 -20.73
N GLY A 171 -29.50 7.47 -19.54
CA GLY A 171 -29.91 6.06 -19.37
C GLY A 171 -28.78 5.04 -19.49
N GLU A 172 -27.56 5.44 -19.83
CA GLU A 172 -26.36 4.59 -19.81
C GLU A 172 -25.66 4.68 -18.47
N GLN A 173 -25.25 3.52 -17.92
CA GLN A 173 -24.46 3.46 -16.69
C GLN A 173 -22.97 3.60 -16.99
N TYR A 174 -22.31 4.41 -16.17
CA TYR A 174 -20.86 4.59 -16.15
C TYR A 174 -20.30 4.24 -14.78
N ILE A 175 -19.06 3.77 -14.78
CA ILE A 175 -18.27 3.58 -13.58
C ILE A 175 -16.95 4.31 -13.78
N THR A 176 -16.60 5.18 -12.84
CA THR A 176 -15.38 5.98 -12.91
C THR A 176 -14.49 5.71 -11.71
N ILE A 177 -13.19 5.57 -11.96
CA ILE A 177 -12.17 5.47 -10.93
C ILE A 177 -11.06 6.50 -11.19
N VAL A 178 -10.57 7.12 -10.11
CA VAL A 178 -9.36 7.93 -10.14
C VAL A 178 -8.19 7.01 -9.81
N ALA A 179 -7.36 6.70 -10.79
CA ALA A 179 -6.17 5.91 -10.62
C ALA A 179 -4.96 6.79 -10.31
N GLY A 180 -4.14 6.37 -9.37
CA GLY A 180 -2.97 7.05 -8.87
C GLY A 180 -2.61 6.57 -7.46
N TRP A 181 -1.36 6.80 -7.07
CA TRP A 181 -0.87 6.52 -5.73
C TRP A 181 -1.28 7.64 -4.78
N GLY A 182 -2.46 7.54 -4.17
CA GLY A 182 -2.95 8.53 -3.21
C GLY A 182 -2.73 8.13 -1.75
N GLY A 183 -2.90 9.10 -0.85
CA GLY A 183 -2.85 8.89 0.59
C GLY A 183 -1.48 8.46 1.11
N ALA A 184 -1.48 7.63 2.14
CA ALA A 184 -0.26 7.14 2.78
C ALA A 184 0.45 6.02 2.00
N PHE A 185 -0.07 5.61 0.84
CA PHE A 185 0.53 4.52 0.06
C PHE A 185 2.01 4.75 -0.24
N ALA A 186 2.36 5.96 -0.67
CA ALA A 186 3.74 6.33 -0.95
C ALA A 186 4.67 6.25 0.28
N LEU A 187 4.11 6.40 1.47
CA LEU A 187 4.85 6.29 2.73
C LEU A 187 5.09 4.82 3.14
N THR A 188 4.23 3.91 2.68
CA THR A 188 4.27 2.50 3.08
C THR A 188 4.80 1.58 1.99
N ALA A 189 4.49 1.86 0.73
CA ALA A 189 4.85 1.04 -0.42
C ALA A 189 6.14 1.49 -1.12
N GLY A 190 6.65 2.67 -0.83
CA GLY A 190 7.97 3.10 -1.30
C GLY A 190 9.11 2.20 -0.80
N ALA A 191 8.83 1.30 0.14
CA ALA A 191 9.73 0.26 0.59
C ALA A 191 9.74 -0.98 -0.33
N ALA A 192 8.68 -1.23 -1.10
CA ALA A 192 8.61 -2.38 -1.98
C ALA A 192 9.18 -1.99 -3.35
N GLU A 193 10.41 -2.39 -3.65
CA GLU A 193 11.03 -2.24 -4.99
C GLU A 193 10.19 -2.88 -6.11
N ASP A 194 9.22 -3.73 -5.76
CA ASP A 194 8.37 -4.46 -6.68
C ASP A 194 7.18 -3.66 -7.23
N TYR A 195 6.88 -2.48 -6.68
CA TYR A 195 5.88 -1.59 -7.28
C TYR A 195 6.46 -0.87 -8.51
N LYS A 196 6.56 -1.61 -9.61
CA LYS A 196 7.12 -1.16 -10.89
C LYS A 196 6.26 -0.11 -11.59
N LEU A 197 5.05 0.13 -11.09
CA LEU A 197 4.14 1.10 -11.69
C LEU A 197 4.47 2.51 -11.19
N LYS A 198 4.91 3.35 -12.10
CA LYS A 198 5.17 4.76 -11.79
C LYS A 198 3.89 5.51 -11.41
N PRO A 199 3.97 6.51 -10.52
CA PRO A 199 2.81 7.32 -10.18
C PRO A 199 2.34 8.12 -11.39
N ARG A 200 1.08 7.90 -11.79
CA ARG A 200 0.40 8.59 -12.88
C ARG A 200 -1.03 8.88 -12.45
N GLY A 201 -1.46 10.12 -12.52
CA GLY A 201 -2.85 10.48 -12.29
C GLY A 201 -3.68 10.17 -13.53
N ARG A 202 -4.74 9.38 -13.40
CA ARG A 202 -5.71 9.10 -14.46
C ARG A 202 -7.13 9.15 -13.92
N ILE A 203 -8.05 9.63 -14.73
CA ILE A 203 -9.48 9.46 -14.51
C ILE A 203 -9.96 8.49 -15.60
N LEU A 204 -10.37 7.31 -15.18
CA LEU A 204 -10.79 6.23 -16.07
C LEU A 204 -12.28 5.99 -15.91
N THR A 205 -13.00 6.08 -17.02
CA THR A 205 -14.45 5.90 -17.05
C THR A 205 -14.80 4.75 -17.99
N TYR A 206 -15.58 3.82 -17.47
CA TYR A 206 -15.98 2.61 -18.15
C TYR A 206 -17.49 2.56 -18.36
N LYS A 207 -17.92 1.99 -19.47
CA LYS A 207 -19.32 1.61 -19.74
C LYS A 207 -19.37 0.27 -20.46
N ILE A 208 -20.49 -0.40 -20.44
CA ILE A 208 -20.70 -1.64 -21.22
C ILE A 208 -20.54 -1.33 -22.70
N GLY A 209 -19.72 -2.13 -23.40
CA GLY A 209 -19.42 -1.96 -24.82
C GLY A 209 -18.45 -0.82 -25.13
N GLY A 210 -17.80 -0.23 -24.13
CA GLY A 210 -16.67 0.70 -24.35
C GLY A 210 -15.46 -0.04 -24.89
N ASP A 211 -14.75 0.58 -25.85
CA ASP A 211 -13.64 -0.01 -26.64
C ASP A 211 -12.39 0.89 -26.70
N VAL A 212 -12.36 1.96 -25.92
CA VAL A 212 -11.23 2.91 -25.92
C VAL A 212 -10.04 2.30 -25.19
N GLU A 213 -8.91 2.20 -25.88
CA GLU A 213 -7.65 1.77 -25.29
C GLU A 213 -6.93 2.93 -24.58
N LEU A 214 -6.20 2.59 -23.51
CA LEU A 214 -5.36 3.58 -22.84
C LEU A 214 -4.19 3.98 -23.74
N PRO A 215 -3.80 5.27 -23.74
CA PRO A 215 -2.63 5.70 -24.47
C PRO A 215 -1.37 4.99 -23.96
N PRO A 216 -0.36 4.80 -24.83
CA PRO A 216 0.91 4.23 -24.41
C PRO A 216 1.51 4.99 -23.23
N VAL A 217 2.13 4.26 -22.33
CA VAL A 217 2.89 4.83 -21.22
C VAL A 217 4.18 5.44 -21.79
N MET A 218 4.30 6.75 -21.72
CA MET A 218 5.56 7.43 -22.03
C MET A 218 6.37 7.57 -20.73
N ASP A 219 7.42 6.77 -20.61
CA ASP A 219 8.36 6.87 -19.51
C ASP A 219 9.40 7.93 -19.84
N GLN A 220 9.33 9.05 -19.10
CA GLN A 220 10.47 9.94 -18.98
C GLN A 220 11.09 9.65 -17.62
N ASP A 221 12.18 8.89 -17.60
CA ASP A 221 12.98 8.78 -16.39
C ASP A 221 13.63 10.15 -16.15
N PRO A 222 13.41 10.74 -14.97
CA PRO A 222 14.10 11.97 -14.64
C PRO A 222 15.60 11.70 -14.63
N ILE A 223 16.37 12.67 -15.13
CA ILE A 223 17.82 12.57 -15.17
C ILE A 223 18.32 12.79 -13.74
N VAL A 224 18.90 11.75 -13.15
CA VAL A 224 19.61 11.89 -11.87
C VAL A 224 20.87 12.73 -12.14
N PRO A 225 21.04 13.88 -11.48
CA PRO A 225 22.23 14.69 -11.68
C PRO A 225 23.48 13.94 -11.21
N ASP A 226 24.64 14.31 -11.77
CA ASP A 226 25.91 13.78 -11.31
C ASP A 226 26.08 14.12 -9.81
N LEU A 227 26.43 13.11 -9.04
CA LEU A 227 26.65 13.32 -7.61
C LEU A 227 27.94 14.09 -7.38
N PRO A 228 27.95 15.05 -6.44
CA PRO A 228 29.19 15.68 -6.02
C PRO A 228 30.17 14.65 -5.46
N GLU A 229 31.45 14.96 -5.52
CA GLU A 229 32.48 14.11 -4.91
C GLU A 229 32.22 13.92 -3.41
N LEU A 230 32.20 12.66 -2.99
CA LEU A 230 31.98 12.32 -1.59
C LEU A 230 33.23 12.67 -0.77
N THR A 231 33.17 13.74 0.02
CA THR A 231 34.25 14.17 0.90
C THR A 231 34.10 13.69 2.34
N ALA A 232 32.91 13.16 2.69
CA ALA A 232 32.60 12.67 4.03
C ALA A 232 33.24 11.30 4.30
N GLY A 233 33.73 11.12 5.52
CA GLY A 233 34.26 9.82 5.97
C GLY A 233 33.14 8.82 6.26
N GLU A 234 33.49 7.52 6.37
CA GLU A 234 32.53 6.44 6.59
C GLU A 234 31.62 6.65 7.80
N GLN A 235 32.16 7.20 8.90
CA GLN A 235 31.38 7.46 10.11
C GLN A 235 30.34 8.57 9.89
N GLU A 236 30.69 9.62 9.14
CA GLU A 236 29.77 10.71 8.80
C GLU A 236 28.67 10.22 7.86
N VAL A 237 29.00 9.37 6.88
CA VAL A 237 28.03 8.73 5.99
C VAL A 237 27.06 7.83 6.77
N ALA A 238 27.59 7.02 7.70
CA ALA A 238 26.75 6.15 8.54
C ALA A 238 25.83 6.98 9.46
N HIS A 239 26.33 8.06 10.04
CA HIS A 239 25.53 8.99 10.83
C HIS A 239 24.47 9.68 9.98
N GLY A 240 24.85 10.19 8.80
CA GLY A 240 23.91 10.80 7.86
C GLY A 240 22.79 9.86 7.43
N LYS A 241 23.11 8.60 7.13
CA LYS A 241 22.13 7.54 6.84
C LYS A 241 21.15 7.34 8.01
N PHE A 242 21.67 7.27 9.25
CA PHE A 242 20.84 7.16 10.43
C PHE A 242 19.90 8.37 10.58
N MET A 243 20.43 9.59 10.47
CA MET A 243 19.65 10.82 10.58
C MET A 243 18.59 10.93 9.47
N TYR A 244 18.94 10.55 8.24
CA TYR A 244 17.98 10.53 7.14
C TYR A 244 16.81 9.60 7.45
N HIS A 245 17.05 8.35 7.86
CA HIS A 245 15.98 7.41 8.16
C HIS A 245 15.17 7.82 9.38
N LYS A 246 15.80 8.48 10.36
CA LYS A 246 15.13 9.01 11.54
C LYS A 246 14.16 10.15 11.23
N TYR A 247 14.52 11.06 10.32
CA TYR A 247 13.80 12.33 10.13
C TYR A 247 13.15 12.51 8.75
N CYS A 248 13.68 11.87 7.74
CA CYS A 248 13.30 12.12 6.35
C CYS A 248 12.71 10.89 5.66
N GLY A 249 13.21 9.70 6.00
CA GLY A 249 12.94 8.45 5.29
C GLY A 249 11.48 8.03 5.33
N VAL A 250 10.73 8.38 6.38
CA VAL A 250 9.28 8.13 6.48
C VAL A 250 8.51 8.75 5.32
N CYS A 251 8.91 9.95 4.89
CA CYS A 251 8.26 10.66 3.80
C CYS A 251 8.96 10.43 2.46
N HIS A 252 10.28 10.53 2.44
CA HIS A 252 11.07 10.47 1.21
C HIS A 252 11.51 9.07 0.81
N GLY A 253 11.08 8.07 1.56
CA GLY A 253 11.32 6.65 1.28
C GLY A 253 12.73 6.15 1.66
N PRO A 254 12.92 4.82 1.72
CA PRO A 254 14.23 4.23 2.00
C PRO A 254 15.21 4.52 0.87
N GLY A 255 16.47 4.75 1.23
CA GLY A 255 17.52 5.03 0.25
C GLY A 255 17.29 6.27 -0.60
N VAL A 256 16.61 7.30 -0.04
CA VAL A 256 16.24 8.58 -0.67
C VAL A 256 15.33 8.46 -1.90
N ARG A 257 14.70 7.29 -2.10
CA ARG A 257 13.79 7.01 -3.20
C ARG A 257 12.35 7.12 -2.74
N SER A 258 11.64 8.11 -3.24
CA SER A 258 10.23 8.28 -2.91
C SER A 258 9.33 7.34 -3.71
N GLY A 259 8.12 7.10 -3.18
CA GLY A 259 7.04 6.43 -3.92
C GLY A 259 6.37 7.32 -4.98
N GLY A 260 6.89 8.53 -5.23
CA GLY A 260 6.46 9.43 -6.31
C GLY A 260 5.40 10.46 -5.94
N VAL A 261 4.85 10.44 -4.73
CA VAL A 261 3.94 11.49 -4.23
C VAL A 261 4.72 12.61 -3.53
N ILE A 262 5.73 12.22 -2.77
CA ILE A 262 6.65 13.13 -2.11
C ILE A 262 7.90 13.26 -2.98
N PRO A 263 8.55 14.43 -3.06
CA PRO A 263 9.73 14.60 -3.90
C PRO A 263 10.80 13.54 -3.64
N ASP A 264 11.31 12.98 -4.71
CA ASP A 264 12.48 12.11 -4.68
C ASP A 264 13.73 12.95 -4.50
N LEU A 265 14.52 12.70 -3.47
CA LEU A 265 15.67 13.55 -3.12
C LEU A 265 16.94 13.24 -3.93
N ARG A 266 16.84 12.42 -4.94
CA ARG A 266 17.94 12.16 -5.88
C ARG A 266 18.00 13.17 -7.03
N TYR A 267 16.98 14.04 -7.14
CA TYR A 267 16.84 15.05 -8.19
C TYR A 267 16.90 16.47 -7.64
#